data_75dbc0e6645b9d5e7ac84cc6dff15099
#
_entry.id   75dbc0e6645b9d5e7ac84cc6dff15099
#
_cell.length_a   1.000
_cell.length_b   1.000
_cell.length_c   1.000
_cell.angle_alpha   90.00
_cell.angle_beta   90.00
_cell.angle_gamma   90.00
#
_symmetry.space_group_name_H-M   'P 1'
#
loop_
_entity.id
_entity.type
_entity.pdbx_description
1 polymer ?
#
loop_
_entity_poly.entity_id
_entity_poly.type
_entity_poly.pdbx_seq_one_letter_code
_entity_poly.pdbx_strand_id
1 'polypeptide(L)'
;MRKSAILAALTATLALGSASAQTTLLNVSYDPTRELYKDFNAAFNKHWQGRTGQTVTVRQSHGGSGKQAMAVRDGLEADIVTLALAYDIDALVERQL
;
A
#
# COMPACT_ATOMS: atom_id res chain seq x y z
N MET A 1 6.34 -35.86 32.65
CA MET A 1 7.59 -35.40 32.01
C MET A 1 7.42 -35.12 30.54
N ARG A 2 6.91 -36.05 29.76
CA ARG A 2 6.71 -35.86 28.32
C ARG A 2 5.61 -34.85 27.99
N LYS A 3 4.63 -34.69 28.87
CA LYS A 3 3.50 -33.77 28.70
C LYS A 3 3.90 -32.30 28.73
N SER A 4 4.96 -31.97 29.45
CA SER A 4 5.43 -30.58 29.55
C SER A 4 6.01 -30.05 28.23
N ALA A 5 6.69 -30.89 27.47
CA ALA A 5 7.28 -30.51 26.19
C ALA A 5 6.20 -30.18 25.13
N ILE A 6 5.09 -30.89 25.14
CA ILE A 6 3.97 -30.69 24.23
C ILE A 6 3.29 -29.34 24.47
N LEU A 7 3.13 -28.97 25.76
CA LEU A 7 2.54 -27.68 26.11
C LEU A 7 3.39 -26.51 25.68
N ALA A 8 4.71 -26.63 25.79
CA ALA A 8 5.61 -25.55 25.32
C ALA A 8 5.52 -25.32 23.82
N ALA A 9 5.40 -26.38 23.03
CA ALA A 9 5.25 -26.27 21.58
C ALA A 9 3.96 -25.55 21.17
N LEU A 10 2.86 -25.82 21.85
CA LEU A 10 1.58 -25.16 21.61
C LEU A 10 1.63 -23.67 21.91
N THR A 11 2.30 -23.27 22.99
CA THR A 11 2.45 -21.86 23.35
C THR A 11 3.22 -21.10 22.29
N ALA A 12 4.30 -21.67 21.75
CA ALA A 12 5.09 -21.05 20.69
C ALA A 12 4.27 -20.84 19.40
N THR A 13 3.42 -21.79 19.04
CA THR A 13 2.55 -21.68 17.86
C THR A 13 1.56 -20.53 17.99
N LEU A 14 0.96 -20.34 19.16
CA LEU A 14 0.04 -19.24 19.42
C LEU A 14 0.73 -17.88 19.32
N ALA A 15 1.96 -17.76 19.81
CA ALA A 15 2.73 -16.52 19.72
C ALA A 15 3.01 -16.13 18.27
N LEU A 16 3.29 -17.08 17.39
CA LEU A 16 3.50 -16.82 15.96
C LEU A 16 2.22 -16.38 15.26
N GLY A 17 1.06 -16.91 15.66
CA GLY A 17 -0.22 -16.57 15.07
C GLY A 17 -0.73 -15.18 15.41
N SER A 18 -0.12 -14.48 16.38
CA SER A 18 -0.55 -13.14 16.79
C SER A 18 0.20 -12.00 16.09
N ALA A 19 1.15 -12.31 15.20
CA ALA A 19 1.87 -11.30 14.45
C ALA A 19 0.91 -10.51 13.55
N SER A 20 0.88 -9.19 13.70
CA SER A 20 0.03 -8.33 12.90
C SER A 20 0.60 -8.15 11.49
N ALA A 21 -0.27 -8.13 10.49
CA ALA A 21 0.10 -7.85 9.12
C ALA A 21 0.26 -6.35 8.93
N GLN A 22 1.31 -5.95 8.22
CA GLN A 22 1.52 -4.58 7.76
C GLN A 22 1.53 -4.58 6.24
N THR A 23 0.78 -3.65 5.65
CA THR A 23 0.67 -3.51 4.20
C THR A 23 1.25 -2.17 3.79
N THR A 24 2.06 -2.18 2.73
CA THR A 24 2.58 -0.96 2.12
C THR A 24 2.02 -0.84 0.71
N LEU A 25 1.40 0.31 0.42
CA LEU A 25 0.87 0.65 -0.90
C LEU A 25 1.69 1.79 -1.49
N LEU A 26 1.81 1.83 -2.80
CA LEU A 26 2.43 2.95 -3.51
C LEU A 26 1.37 3.65 -4.35
N ASN A 27 1.12 4.93 -4.07
CA ASN A 27 0.31 5.81 -4.89
C ASN A 27 1.21 6.70 -5.74
N VAL A 28 1.11 6.53 -7.04
CA VAL A 28 1.84 7.33 -8.02
C VAL A 28 0.89 8.41 -8.51
N SER A 29 1.14 9.67 -8.11
CA SER A 29 0.24 10.77 -8.37
C SER A 29 0.98 11.97 -9.00
N TYR A 30 0.23 12.94 -9.52
CA TYR A 30 0.84 14.14 -10.11
C TYR A 30 0.93 15.27 -9.09
N ASP A 31 1.85 16.19 -9.29
CA ASP A 31 2.31 17.15 -8.28
C ASP A 31 1.22 17.93 -7.54
N PRO A 32 0.16 18.44 -8.18
CA PRO A 32 -0.84 19.24 -7.46
C PRO A 32 -1.60 18.47 -6.38
N THR A 33 -1.56 17.14 -6.39
CA THR A 33 -2.26 16.32 -5.39
C THR A 33 -1.43 16.02 -4.15
N ARG A 34 -0.22 16.55 -4.06
CA ARG A 34 0.74 16.25 -2.99
C ARG A 34 0.17 16.50 -1.60
N GLU A 35 -0.36 17.69 -1.35
CA GLU A 35 -0.90 18.03 -0.04
C GLU A 35 -2.20 17.28 0.25
N LEU A 36 -3.05 17.08 -0.77
CA LEU A 36 -4.27 16.32 -0.63
C LEU A 36 -3.98 14.91 -0.12
N TYR A 37 -3.04 14.22 -0.74
CA TYR A 37 -2.75 12.83 -0.35
C TYR A 37 -2.02 12.71 0.97
N LYS A 38 -1.25 13.71 1.37
CA LYS A 38 -0.67 13.75 2.70
C LYS A 38 -1.77 13.64 3.77
N ASP A 39 -2.80 14.47 3.64
CA ASP A 39 -3.91 14.50 4.58
C ASP A 39 -4.82 13.28 4.41
N PHE A 40 -5.11 12.93 3.18
CA PHE A 40 -5.96 11.78 2.87
C PHE A 40 -5.37 10.48 3.38
N ASN A 41 -4.07 10.26 3.18
CA ASN A 41 -3.41 9.03 3.61
C ASN A 41 -3.41 8.89 5.14
N ALA A 42 -3.22 10.00 5.86
CA ALA A 42 -3.30 9.99 7.31
C ALA A 42 -4.70 9.63 7.80
N ALA A 43 -5.73 10.21 7.18
CA ALA A 43 -7.12 9.92 7.50
C ALA A 43 -7.49 8.48 7.16
N PHE A 44 -7.05 7.99 6.01
CA PHE A 44 -7.29 6.61 5.59
C PHE A 44 -6.64 5.61 6.54
N ASN A 45 -5.40 5.83 6.92
CA ASN A 45 -4.70 4.94 7.85
C ASN A 45 -5.43 4.83 9.18
N LYS A 46 -5.89 5.96 9.71
CA LYS A 46 -6.65 5.98 10.95
C LYS A 46 -7.97 5.22 10.81
N HIS A 47 -8.69 5.45 9.72
CA HIS A 47 -9.96 4.78 9.42
C HIS A 47 -9.76 3.27 9.30
N TRP A 48 -8.79 2.85 8.50
CA TRP A 48 -8.54 1.44 8.23
C TRP A 48 -8.08 0.69 9.46
N GLN A 49 -7.19 1.29 10.25
CA GLN A 49 -6.73 0.70 11.49
C GLN A 49 -7.87 0.52 12.48
N GLY A 50 -8.75 1.51 12.60
CA GLY A 50 -9.92 1.41 13.47
C GLY A 50 -10.91 0.34 13.03
N ARG A 51 -11.01 0.09 11.74
CA ARG A 51 -11.95 -0.86 11.17
C ARG A 51 -11.42 -2.30 11.13
N THR A 52 -10.13 -2.48 10.89
CA THR A 52 -9.54 -3.80 10.63
C THR A 52 -8.44 -4.20 11.59
N GLY A 53 -7.89 -3.26 12.35
CA GLY A 53 -6.71 -3.49 13.17
C GLY A 53 -5.41 -3.55 12.38
N GLN A 54 -5.46 -3.44 11.05
CA GLN A 54 -4.26 -3.44 10.20
C GLN A 54 -3.62 -2.07 10.12
N THR A 55 -2.30 -2.04 10.06
CA THR A 55 -1.54 -0.84 9.74
C THR A 55 -1.23 -0.83 8.25
N VAL A 56 -1.61 0.26 7.57
CA VAL A 56 -1.32 0.46 6.16
C VAL A 56 -0.43 1.68 6.01
N THR A 57 0.68 1.53 5.31
CA THR A 57 1.55 2.65 4.95
C THR A 57 1.33 2.96 3.47
N VAL A 58 0.94 4.19 3.16
CA VAL A 58 0.80 4.63 1.77
C VAL A 58 2.00 5.49 1.41
N ARG A 59 2.86 4.96 0.56
CA ARG A 59 3.99 5.71 0.00
C ARG A 59 3.52 6.53 -1.19
N GLN A 60 4.08 7.71 -1.35
CA GLN A 60 3.74 8.62 -2.42
C GLN A 60 4.91 8.85 -3.35
N SER A 61 4.63 8.79 -4.66
CA SER A 61 5.50 9.31 -5.70
C SER A 61 4.77 10.47 -6.37
N HIS A 62 5.42 11.62 -6.47
CA HIS A 62 4.86 12.81 -7.10
C HIS A 62 5.72 13.26 -8.27
N GLY A 63 5.09 13.79 -9.29
CA GLY A 63 5.77 14.29 -10.48
C GLY A 63 4.78 14.76 -11.53
N GLY A 64 5.28 15.13 -12.68
CA GLY A 64 4.42 15.48 -13.82
C GLY A 64 3.61 14.26 -14.26
N SER A 65 2.35 14.49 -14.69
CA SER A 65 1.43 13.41 -15.04
C SER A 65 2.00 12.44 -16.08
N GLY A 66 2.53 12.97 -17.19
CA GLY A 66 3.12 12.13 -18.24
C GLY A 66 4.35 11.36 -17.76
N LYS A 67 5.21 11.99 -16.94
CA LYS A 67 6.37 11.31 -16.36
C LYS A 67 5.98 10.17 -15.44
N GLN A 68 4.94 10.37 -14.66
CA GLN A 68 4.43 9.33 -13.75
C GLN A 68 3.85 8.15 -14.53
N ALA A 69 3.09 8.45 -15.61
CA ALA A 69 2.60 7.39 -16.49
C ALA A 69 3.75 6.59 -17.11
N MET A 70 4.80 7.27 -17.57
CA MET A 70 5.97 6.60 -18.13
C MET A 70 6.68 5.73 -17.09
N ALA A 71 6.82 6.21 -15.87
CA ALA A 71 7.48 5.45 -14.80
C ALA A 71 6.74 4.14 -14.51
N VAL A 72 5.42 4.18 -14.43
CA VAL A 72 4.60 2.99 -14.22
C VAL A 72 4.70 2.06 -15.42
N ARG A 73 4.61 2.60 -16.63
CA ARG A 73 4.76 1.81 -17.85
C ARG A 73 6.11 1.09 -17.93
N ASP A 74 7.16 1.74 -17.42
CA ASP A 74 8.53 1.22 -17.48
C ASP A 74 8.88 0.32 -16.27
N GLY A 75 7.91 0.04 -15.39
CA GLY A 75 8.07 -0.95 -14.36
C GLY A 75 7.93 -0.50 -12.91
N LEU A 76 7.61 0.78 -12.65
CA LEU A 76 7.33 1.21 -11.27
C LEU A 76 6.05 0.53 -10.80
N GLU A 77 6.16 -0.26 -9.76
CA GLU A 77 5.05 -1.05 -9.23
C GLU A 77 4.13 -0.19 -8.38
N ALA A 78 3.16 0.45 -9.04
CA ALA A 78 2.15 1.26 -8.38
C ALA A 78 0.93 0.41 -8.01
N ASP A 79 0.37 0.68 -6.85
CA ASP A 79 -0.92 0.11 -6.45
C ASP A 79 -2.06 1.04 -6.86
N ILE A 80 -1.80 2.34 -6.83
CA ILE A 80 -2.76 3.38 -7.19
C ILE A 80 -2.06 4.38 -8.09
N VAL A 81 -2.79 4.84 -9.12
CA VAL A 81 -2.30 5.86 -10.04
C VAL A 81 -3.31 6.98 -10.10
N THR A 82 -2.87 8.20 -9.82
CA THR A 82 -3.71 9.40 -9.83
C THR A 82 -3.07 10.45 -10.73
N LEU A 83 -3.55 10.57 -11.95
CA LEU A 83 -2.94 11.42 -12.98
C LEU A 83 -3.90 12.49 -13.44
N ALA A 84 -3.36 13.48 -14.16
CA ALA A 84 -4.12 14.66 -14.60
C ALA A 84 -4.98 14.41 -15.82
N LEU A 85 -4.54 13.52 -16.73
CA LEU A 85 -5.15 13.36 -18.04
C LEU A 85 -5.60 11.92 -18.28
N ALA A 86 -6.77 11.77 -18.88
CA ALA A 86 -7.26 10.47 -19.33
C ALA A 86 -6.26 9.80 -20.28
N TYR A 87 -5.61 10.58 -21.14
CA TYR A 87 -4.58 10.10 -22.04
C TYR A 87 -3.47 9.34 -21.31
N ASP A 88 -3.02 9.84 -20.17
CA ASP A 88 -1.97 9.21 -19.39
C ASP A 88 -2.45 7.90 -18.77
N ILE A 89 -3.69 7.85 -18.33
CA ILE A 89 -4.31 6.62 -17.81
C ILE A 89 -4.49 5.59 -18.92
N ASP A 90 -4.97 6.03 -20.07
CA ASP A 90 -5.20 5.14 -21.24
C ASP A 90 -3.90 4.49 -21.70
N ALA A 91 -2.79 5.21 -21.62
CA ALA A 91 -1.48 4.65 -21.95
C ALA A 91 -1.10 3.46 -21.07
N LEU A 92 -1.56 3.44 -19.81
CA LEU A 92 -1.34 2.32 -18.91
C LEU A 92 -2.28 1.16 -19.24
N VAL A 93 -3.53 1.45 -19.58
CA VAL A 93 -4.51 0.43 -19.95
C VAL A 93 -4.05 -0.32 -21.21
N GLU A 94 -3.48 0.38 -22.17
CA GLU A 94 -2.92 -0.24 -23.40
C GLU A 94 -1.82 -1.24 -23.10
N ARG A 95 -1.09 -1.05 -21.99
CA ARG A 95 -0.06 -1.98 -21.53
C ARG A 95 -0.60 -3.03 -20.56
N GLN A 96 -1.90 -3.07 -20.33
CA GLN A 96 -2.55 -3.99 -19.38
C GLN A 96 -2.05 -3.84 -17.95
N LEU A 97 -1.78 -2.62 -17.59
CA LEU A 97 -1.30 -2.29 -16.24
C LEU A 97 -2.43 -1.78 -15.35
#